data_49a7f3959dfa490ad8fbcf8d1781f347
#
_entry.id   49a7f3959dfa490ad8fbcf8d1781f347
#
_cell.length_a   1.000
_cell.length_b   1.000
_cell.length_c   1.000
_cell.angle_alpha   90.00
_cell.angle_beta   90.00
_cell.angle_gamma   90.00
#
_symmetry.space_group_name_H-M   'P 1'
#
loop_
_entity.id
_entity.type
_entity.pdbx_description
1 polymer ?
#
loop_
_entity_poly.entity_id
_entity_poly.type
_entity_poly.pdbx_seq_one_letter_code
_entity_poly.pdbx_strand_id
1 'polypeptide(L)'
;MASQTLNYQYDSSSTLTKKKGKENLLLSKFSEVDKGSSPCFFWGTLNQPYELSRCLITLSNIVQSSFNLSPFQLALLKDPIVTAGNEQIRFEGFSHCAGVYARVDVLDSGQDGEFIENGTTNVDFNTPLISELGKIKKNDNLVLSVGQKEVGFHKDGKSTIERKVPLPAKWIKGLTTVQHFFSESEYGLTLNRIQAIQLFKTIPNGKVKTDYFLLKRGNRYSFSPLKSKDAICIGGIHRLRLLNHLIPLINELKIYPHKDLKSVSFILCFDHVNFTFSVSRDFWRGFSGEGAALEELIEDLPDSLIQAFDNYSYANQEFNPALIALEENIDLSKIEKLSTKLSAMGLLGFDLEKKWIFLSSTPLQT
;
A
#
# COMPACT_ATOMS: atom_id res chain seq x y z
N MET A 1 41.02 5.05 -29.82
CA MET A 1 39.62 4.93 -29.35
C MET A 1 39.31 3.44 -29.28
N ALA A 2 39.15 2.90 -28.10
CA ALA A 2 38.80 1.48 -27.96
C ALA A 2 37.30 1.34 -28.29
N SER A 3 36.98 0.48 -29.27
CA SER A 3 35.61 0.14 -29.59
C SER A 3 35.05 -0.71 -28.43
N GLN A 4 34.11 -0.17 -27.68
CA GLN A 4 33.32 -0.93 -26.75
C GLN A 4 32.34 -1.81 -27.53
N THR A 5 32.51 -3.11 -27.47
CA THR A 5 31.55 -4.06 -28.02
C THR A 5 30.47 -4.24 -26.98
N LEU A 6 29.26 -3.71 -27.23
CA LEU A 6 28.08 -3.93 -26.40
C LEU A 6 27.46 -5.27 -26.77
N ASN A 7 27.48 -6.22 -25.86
CA ASN A 7 26.75 -7.48 -25.98
C ASN A 7 25.33 -7.29 -25.46
N TYR A 8 24.34 -7.36 -26.35
CA TYR A 8 22.93 -7.34 -26.00
C TYR A 8 22.45 -8.76 -25.71
N GLN A 9 21.92 -9.00 -24.54
CA GLN A 9 21.25 -10.23 -24.21
C GLN A 9 19.76 -9.91 -23.97
N TYR A 10 18.89 -10.60 -24.70
CA TYR A 10 17.44 -10.42 -24.57
C TYR A 10 16.91 -11.49 -23.62
N ASP A 11 16.18 -11.10 -22.56
CA ASP A 11 15.64 -12.02 -21.56
C ASP A 11 14.47 -12.85 -22.09
N SER A 12 13.81 -12.38 -23.14
CA SER A 12 12.69 -13.07 -23.79
C SER A 12 12.62 -12.73 -25.27
N SER A 13 11.92 -13.52 -26.07
CA SER A 13 11.60 -13.16 -27.45
C SER A 13 10.45 -12.16 -27.50
N SER A 14 10.53 -11.18 -28.42
CA SER A 14 9.39 -10.29 -28.69
C SER A 14 8.19 -11.14 -29.13
N THR A 15 7.02 -10.88 -28.52
CA THR A 15 5.80 -11.64 -28.80
C THR A 15 4.67 -10.70 -29.23
N LEU A 16 3.90 -11.16 -30.19
CA LEU A 16 2.64 -10.52 -30.59
C LEU A 16 1.47 -11.37 -30.08
N THR A 17 0.73 -10.85 -29.11
CA THR A 17 -0.44 -11.54 -28.56
C THR A 17 -1.71 -10.82 -28.96
N LYS A 18 -2.74 -11.58 -29.33
CA LYS A 18 -4.06 -11.05 -29.64
C LYS A 18 -5.04 -11.45 -28.55
N LYS A 19 -5.40 -10.50 -27.67
CA LYS A 19 -6.41 -10.69 -26.61
C LYS A 19 -7.57 -9.75 -26.83
N LYS A 20 -8.80 -10.29 -26.83
CA LYS A 20 -10.05 -9.51 -26.94
C LYS A 20 -10.08 -8.51 -28.09
N GLY A 21 -9.54 -8.89 -29.26
CA GLY A 21 -9.56 -8.03 -30.48
C GLY A 21 -8.50 -6.92 -30.49
N LYS A 22 -7.64 -6.83 -29.48
CA LYS A 22 -6.48 -5.92 -29.44
C LYS A 22 -5.21 -6.71 -29.68
N GLU A 23 -4.33 -6.15 -30.50
CA GLU A 23 -2.99 -6.69 -30.72
C GLU A 23 -2.03 -6.03 -29.75
N ASN A 24 -1.42 -6.81 -28.86
CA ASN A 24 -0.39 -6.36 -27.95
C ASN A 24 0.96 -6.85 -28.49
N LEU A 25 1.80 -5.91 -28.86
CA LEU A 25 3.20 -6.17 -29.23
C LEU A 25 4.07 -6.00 -27.99
N LEU A 26 4.54 -7.11 -27.45
CA LEU A 26 5.56 -7.10 -26.42
C LEU A 26 6.92 -7.15 -27.09
N LEU A 27 7.64 -6.02 -27.04
CA LEU A 27 9.00 -5.98 -27.53
C LEU A 27 9.94 -6.50 -26.43
N SER A 28 10.74 -7.49 -26.78
CA SER A 28 11.86 -7.91 -25.95
C SER A 28 12.74 -6.72 -25.64
N LYS A 29 12.99 -6.47 -24.36
CA LYS A 29 13.97 -5.46 -23.92
C LYS A 29 15.33 -6.13 -23.74
N PHE A 30 16.39 -5.44 -24.11
CA PHE A 30 17.71 -5.91 -23.76
C PHE A 30 18.04 -5.54 -22.31
N SER A 31 18.63 -6.45 -21.58
CA SER A 31 19.32 -6.14 -20.34
C SER A 31 20.80 -5.87 -20.67
N GLU A 32 21.35 -4.79 -20.16
CA GLU A 32 22.81 -4.72 -20.02
C GLU A 32 23.25 -5.88 -19.13
N VAL A 33 24.37 -6.52 -19.50
CA VAL A 33 24.91 -7.72 -18.84
C VAL A 33 25.43 -7.38 -17.44
N ASP A 34 24.68 -6.69 -16.64
CA ASP A 34 24.85 -6.63 -15.20
C ASP A 34 23.78 -7.49 -14.55
N LYS A 35 24.29 -8.56 -14.01
CA LYS A 35 23.61 -9.70 -13.41
C LYS A 35 22.33 -9.32 -12.64
N GLY A 36 21.20 -9.75 -13.13
CA GLY A 36 20.15 -10.27 -12.26
C GLY A 36 18.95 -9.40 -11.95
N SER A 37 18.71 -8.21 -12.52
CA SER A 37 17.43 -7.53 -12.36
C SER A 37 16.87 -7.01 -13.68
N SER A 38 15.62 -7.37 -13.98
CA SER A 38 14.91 -6.78 -15.12
C SER A 38 14.69 -5.30 -14.90
N PRO A 39 14.95 -4.41 -15.89
CA PRO A 39 14.70 -2.98 -15.76
C PRO A 39 13.20 -2.64 -15.68
N CYS A 40 12.32 -3.59 -15.97
CA CYS A 40 10.87 -3.42 -15.95
C CYS A 40 10.21 -4.55 -15.15
N PHE A 41 9.44 -4.16 -14.12
CA PHE A 41 8.70 -5.08 -13.28
C PHE A 41 7.30 -5.34 -13.83
N PHE A 42 6.64 -4.28 -14.34
CA PHE A 42 5.29 -4.36 -14.89
C PHE A 42 5.15 -3.42 -16.10
N TRP A 43 4.38 -3.87 -17.09
CA TRP A 43 3.91 -3.06 -18.21
C TRP A 43 2.51 -3.50 -18.61
N GLY A 44 1.55 -2.56 -18.60
CA GLY A 44 0.17 -2.91 -18.96
C GLY A 44 -0.79 -1.75 -18.98
N THR A 45 -1.99 -2.03 -19.50
CA THR A 45 -3.11 -1.09 -19.53
C THR A 45 -3.88 -1.16 -18.20
N LEU A 46 -4.26 -0.01 -17.68
CA LEU A 46 -5.09 0.10 -16.49
C LEU A 46 -6.57 0.15 -16.87
N ASN A 47 -7.35 -0.71 -16.22
CA ASN A 47 -8.81 -0.70 -16.37
C ASN A 47 -9.39 0.39 -15.47
N GLN A 48 -10.33 1.19 -16.01
CA GLN A 48 -10.97 2.31 -15.30
C GLN A 48 -9.97 3.26 -14.58
N PRO A 49 -9.03 3.87 -15.31
CA PRO A 49 -7.95 4.65 -14.73
C PRO A 49 -8.41 5.91 -13.98
N TYR A 50 -9.67 6.31 -14.12
CA TYR A 50 -10.25 7.46 -13.40
C TYR A 50 -10.20 7.27 -11.89
N GLU A 51 -10.67 6.12 -11.39
CA GLU A 51 -10.69 5.85 -9.94
C GLU A 51 -9.27 5.75 -9.38
N LEU A 52 -8.42 5.01 -10.08
CA LEU A 52 -7.01 4.92 -9.72
C LEU A 52 -6.34 6.31 -9.67
N SER A 53 -6.57 7.16 -10.67
CA SER A 53 -5.98 8.51 -10.69
C SER A 53 -6.46 9.36 -9.50
N ARG A 54 -7.74 9.26 -9.10
CA ARG A 54 -8.23 9.95 -7.89
C ARG A 54 -7.58 9.41 -6.62
N CYS A 55 -7.37 8.10 -6.54
CA CYS A 55 -6.65 7.45 -5.45
C CYS A 55 -5.18 7.92 -5.38
N LEU A 56 -4.47 7.95 -6.52
CA LEU A 56 -3.07 8.39 -6.58
C LEU A 56 -2.90 9.88 -6.21
N ILE A 57 -3.81 10.75 -6.66
CA ILE A 57 -3.83 12.16 -6.25
C ILE A 57 -4.05 12.28 -4.74
N THR A 58 -4.96 11.45 -4.18
CA THR A 58 -5.20 11.43 -2.73
C THR A 58 -3.98 10.95 -1.97
N LEU A 59 -3.32 9.88 -2.45
CA LEU A 59 -2.07 9.39 -1.88
C LEU A 59 -1.00 10.49 -1.85
N SER A 60 -0.80 11.20 -2.97
CA SER A 60 0.12 12.32 -3.05
C SER A 60 -0.21 13.41 -2.03
N ASN A 61 -1.49 13.78 -1.91
CA ASN A 61 -1.94 14.79 -0.93
C ASN A 61 -1.67 14.32 0.52
N ILE A 62 -1.80 13.03 0.81
CA ILE A 62 -1.52 12.46 2.13
C ILE A 62 -0.02 12.53 2.41
N VAL A 63 0.81 12.08 1.48
CA VAL A 63 2.28 12.11 1.61
C VAL A 63 2.78 13.54 1.85
N GLN A 64 2.21 14.52 1.15
CA GLN A 64 2.53 15.94 1.31
C GLN A 64 1.88 16.55 2.57
N SER A 65 0.91 15.87 3.21
CA SER A 65 0.25 16.42 4.37
C SER A 65 1.16 16.41 5.59
N SER A 66 1.22 17.56 6.23
CA SER A 66 1.83 17.71 7.54
C SER A 66 0.88 18.45 8.46
N PHE A 67 0.72 17.93 9.66
CA PHE A 67 -0.14 18.56 10.63
C PHE A 67 0.60 19.58 11.50
N ASN A 68 1.96 19.66 11.35
CA ASN A 68 2.81 20.48 12.22
C ASN A 68 4.05 21.13 11.56
N LEU A 69 4.21 21.10 10.22
CA LEU A 69 5.42 21.61 9.56
C LEU A 69 5.19 22.83 8.68
N SER A 70 6.27 23.59 8.42
CA SER A 70 6.28 24.69 7.49
C SER A 70 6.21 24.23 6.03
N PRO A 71 5.69 25.06 5.09
CA PRO A 71 5.62 24.70 3.67
C PRO A 71 6.98 24.35 3.02
N PHE A 72 8.07 24.91 3.52
CA PHE A 72 9.42 24.66 3.01
C PHE A 72 9.91 23.25 3.33
N GLN A 73 9.59 22.71 4.50
CA GLN A 73 9.94 21.34 4.89
C GLN A 73 9.08 20.30 4.15
N LEU A 74 7.87 20.68 3.72
CA LEU A 74 6.95 19.84 2.94
C LEU A 74 7.45 19.57 1.51
N ALA A 75 8.25 20.49 0.95
CA ALA A 75 8.77 20.37 -0.41
C ALA A 75 9.80 19.24 -0.59
N LEU A 76 10.36 18.72 0.50
CA LEU A 76 11.46 17.76 0.50
C LEU A 76 11.03 16.28 0.59
N LEU A 77 9.72 15.98 0.68
CA LEU A 77 9.24 14.62 0.98
C LEU A 77 7.93 14.35 0.24
N LYS A 78 8.03 13.91 -1.01
CA LYS A 78 6.85 13.67 -1.88
C LYS A 78 6.82 12.25 -2.48
N ASP A 79 7.44 11.30 -1.84
CA ASP A 79 7.89 10.08 -2.48
C ASP A 79 7.03 8.85 -2.14
N PRO A 80 5.96 8.52 -2.91
CA PRO A 80 5.32 7.23 -2.76
C PRO A 80 6.24 6.10 -3.22
N ILE A 81 6.09 4.94 -2.56
CA ILE A 81 6.72 3.69 -2.92
C ILE A 81 5.79 2.97 -3.90
N VAL A 82 6.35 2.43 -4.97
CA VAL A 82 5.62 1.64 -5.96
C VAL A 82 6.19 0.24 -6.00
N THR A 83 5.36 -0.75 -5.73
CA THR A 83 5.70 -2.18 -5.81
C THR A 83 4.88 -2.83 -6.91
N ALA A 84 5.53 -3.57 -7.78
CA ALA A 84 4.89 -4.45 -8.75
C ALA A 84 5.40 -5.87 -8.53
N GLY A 85 4.49 -6.83 -8.34
CA GLY A 85 4.84 -8.21 -8.10
C GLY A 85 3.64 -9.02 -7.61
N ASN A 86 3.72 -10.34 -7.71
CA ASN A 86 2.64 -11.27 -7.32
C ASN A 86 1.29 -10.87 -7.92
N GLU A 87 1.27 -10.49 -9.21
CA GLU A 87 0.08 -10.05 -9.95
C GLU A 87 -0.60 -8.80 -9.36
N GLN A 88 0.08 -8.05 -8.50
CA GLN A 88 -0.44 -6.86 -7.84
C GLN A 88 0.48 -5.65 -8.05
N ILE A 89 -0.14 -4.49 -8.26
CA ILE A 89 0.55 -3.20 -8.27
C ILE A 89 0.09 -2.43 -7.04
N ARG A 90 1.05 -1.93 -6.27
CA ARG A 90 0.81 -1.21 -5.04
C ARG A 90 1.54 0.12 -5.04
N PHE A 91 0.84 1.17 -4.61
CA PHE A 91 1.42 2.47 -4.32
C PHE A 91 1.18 2.78 -2.84
N GLU A 92 2.21 3.16 -2.12
CA GLU A 92 2.06 3.39 -0.68
C GLU A 92 2.94 4.53 -0.17
N GLY A 93 2.54 5.11 0.96
CA GLY A 93 3.27 6.21 1.54
C GLY A 93 2.74 6.66 2.89
N PHE A 94 3.54 7.48 3.56
CA PHE A 94 3.22 8.04 4.86
C PHE A 94 3.00 9.55 4.77
N SER A 95 2.10 10.08 5.60
CA SER A 95 2.13 11.50 5.89
C SER A 95 3.48 11.87 6.50
N HIS A 96 3.91 13.11 6.30
CA HIS A 96 5.22 13.56 6.78
C HIS A 96 5.44 13.33 8.30
N CYS A 97 4.38 13.45 9.09
CA CYS A 97 4.44 13.18 10.53
C CYS A 97 4.34 11.70 10.90
N ALA A 98 4.32 10.79 9.92
CA ALA A 98 4.11 9.35 10.07
C ALA A 98 2.84 8.96 10.87
N GLY A 99 1.90 9.87 11.06
CA GLY A 99 0.63 9.62 11.75
C GLY A 99 -0.47 9.03 10.87
N VAL A 100 -0.23 9.00 9.54
CA VAL A 100 -1.10 8.40 8.53
C VAL A 100 -0.26 7.56 7.59
N TYR A 101 -0.74 6.37 7.30
CA TYR A 101 -0.28 5.53 6.21
C TYR A 101 -1.40 5.42 5.18
N ALA A 102 -1.05 5.46 3.90
CA ALA A 102 -1.98 5.24 2.80
C ALA A 102 -1.39 4.28 1.77
N ARG A 103 -2.27 3.46 1.19
CA ARG A 103 -1.92 2.44 0.21
C ARG A 103 -3.01 2.36 -0.85
N VAL A 104 -2.60 2.27 -2.10
CA VAL A 104 -3.45 2.01 -3.26
C VAL A 104 -3.06 0.67 -3.84
N ASP A 105 -3.94 -0.29 -3.82
CA ASP A 105 -3.76 -1.61 -4.43
C ASP A 105 -4.59 -1.66 -5.72
N VAL A 106 -3.94 -1.85 -6.86
CA VAL A 106 -4.61 -2.16 -8.12
C VAL A 106 -4.94 -3.65 -8.11
N LEU A 107 -6.22 -3.97 -8.16
CA LEU A 107 -6.69 -5.36 -8.17
C LEU A 107 -6.35 -6.05 -9.50
N ASP A 108 -6.34 -7.36 -9.53
CA ASP A 108 -6.12 -8.14 -10.75
C ASP A 108 -7.06 -7.73 -11.89
N SER A 109 -8.33 -7.48 -11.58
CA SER A 109 -9.31 -6.93 -12.52
C SER A 109 -9.02 -5.50 -12.98
N GLY A 110 -8.12 -4.79 -12.31
CA GLY A 110 -7.80 -3.38 -12.54
C GLY A 110 -6.70 -3.15 -13.58
N GLN A 111 -6.09 -4.21 -14.08
CA GLN A 111 -5.00 -4.14 -15.04
C GLN A 111 -5.12 -5.23 -16.10
N ASP A 112 -4.53 -4.98 -17.27
CA ASP A 112 -4.33 -5.94 -18.35
C ASP A 112 -2.88 -5.75 -18.83
N GLY A 113 -1.97 -6.50 -18.19
CA GLY A 113 -0.53 -6.33 -18.41
C GLY A 113 0.27 -7.54 -18.01
N GLU A 114 1.58 -7.40 -18.08
CA GLU A 114 2.53 -8.45 -17.77
C GLU A 114 3.41 -8.05 -16.60
N PHE A 115 3.51 -8.94 -15.62
CA PHE A 115 4.50 -8.88 -14.56
C PHE A 115 5.73 -9.66 -15.04
N ILE A 116 6.84 -8.94 -15.22
CA ILE A 116 8.09 -9.49 -15.77
C ILE A 116 8.98 -9.94 -14.62
N GLU A 117 8.99 -9.17 -13.53
CA GLU A 117 9.76 -9.46 -12.34
C GLU A 117 9.08 -8.78 -11.14
N ASN A 118 9.35 -9.26 -9.94
CA ASN A 118 8.91 -8.61 -8.71
C ASN A 118 9.91 -7.52 -8.33
N GLY A 119 9.41 -6.32 -8.03
CA GLY A 119 10.31 -5.24 -7.62
C GLY A 119 9.61 -4.03 -7.02
N THR A 120 10.42 -3.20 -6.37
CA THR A 120 9.97 -1.98 -5.71
C THR A 120 10.82 -0.80 -6.16
N THR A 121 10.17 0.32 -6.40
CA THR A 121 10.83 1.59 -6.69
C THR A 121 10.19 2.72 -5.89
N ASN A 122 10.96 3.74 -5.58
CA ASN A 122 10.48 4.94 -4.89
C ASN A 122 10.56 6.12 -5.85
N VAL A 123 9.44 6.83 -6.06
CA VAL A 123 9.35 7.91 -7.06
C VAL A 123 8.68 9.14 -6.46
N ASP A 124 9.02 10.32 -6.97
CA ASP A 124 8.39 11.58 -6.55
C ASP A 124 7.14 11.86 -7.41
N PHE A 125 5.97 11.98 -6.77
CA PHE A 125 4.75 12.41 -7.47
C PHE A 125 4.75 13.93 -7.62
N ASN A 126 5.43 14.39 -8.65
CA ASN A 126 5.59 15.81 -8.91
C ASN A 126 4.32 16.48 -9.47
N THR A 127 4.32 17.82 -9.50
CA THR A 127 3.17 18.60 -9.97
C THR A 127 2.74 18.27 -11.41
N PRO A 128 3.63 18.06 -12.39
CA PRO A 128 3.26 17.60 -13.73
C PRO A 128 2.46 16.30 -13.72
N LEU A 129 2.92 15.26 -13.03
CA LEU A 129 2.20 14.00 -12.93
C LEU A 129 0.81 14.17 -12.30
N ILE A 130 0.72 14.88 -11.19
CA ILE A 130 -0.56 15.15 -10.51
C ILE A 130 -1.52 15.92 -11.43
N SER A 131 -1.01 16.85 -12.23
CA SER A 131 -1.81 17.58 -13.22
C SER A 131 -2.34 16.65 -14.33
N GLU A 132 -1.52 15.73 -14.84
CA GLU A 132 -1.95 14.77 -15.87
C GLU A 132 -2.95 13.75 -15.29
N LEU A 133 -2.71 13.21 -14.10
CA LEU A 133 -3.67 12.36 -13.38
C LEU A 133 -5.01 13.08 -13.17
N GLY A 134 -4.97 14.41 -12.91
CA GLY A 134 -6.17 15.24 -12.77
C GLY A 134 -7.04 15.32 -14.01
N LYS A 135 -6.46 15.16 -15.20
CA LYS A 135 -7.17 15.22 -16.50
C LYS A 135 -7.77 13.88 -16.94
N ILE A 136 -7.47 12.78 -16.24
CA ILE A 136 -7.96 11.45 -16.61
C ILE A 136 -9.48 11.36 -16.42
N LYS A 137 -10.16 10.88 -17.46
CA LYS A 137 -11.61 10.65 -17.52
C LYS A 137 -11.92 9.15 -17.48
N LYS A 138 -13.19 8.79 -17.23
CA LYS A 138 -13.65 7.39 -17.09
C LYS A 138 -13.37 6.51 -18.31
N ASN A 139 -13.39 7.08 -19.51
CA ASN A 139 -13.22 6.32 -20.76
C ASN A 139 -11.81 6.45 -21.35
N ASP A 140 -10.88 7.01 -20.62
CA ASP A 140 -9.50 7.15 -21.08
C ASP A 140 -8.78 5.79 -20.99
N ASN A 141 -7.80 5.60 -21.88
CA ASN A 141 -6.84 4.51 -21.77
C ASN A 141 -5.57 5.05 -21.11
N LEU A 142 -5.08 4.34 -20.11
CA LEU A 142 -3.85 4.66 -19.42
C LEU A 142 -2.98 3.42 -19.37
N VAL A 143 -1.75 3.52 -19.84
CA VAL A 143 -0.74 2.47 -19.70
C VAL A 143 0.20 2.85 -18.56
N LEU A 144 0.49 1.89 -17.70
CA LEU A 144 1.45 2.02 -16.61
C LEU A 144 2.67 1.17 -16.91
N SER A 145 3.84 1.74 -16.66
CA SER A 145 5.10 1.00 -16.58
C SER A 145 5.73 1.19 -15.22
N VAL A 146 6.14 0.10 -14.58
CA VAL A 146 6.87 0.13 -13.31
C VAL A 146 8.21 -0.54 -13.54
N GLY A 147 9.30 0.18 -13.29
CA GLY A 147 10.65 -0.32 -13.46
C GLY A 147 11.54 0.01 -12.28
N GLN A 148 12.74 -0.55 -12.29
CA GLN A 148 13.72 -0.36 -11.22
C GLN A 148 14.13 1.11 -11.02
N LYS A 149 14.15 1.91 -12.10
CA LYS A 149 14.67 3.29 -12.09
C LYS A 149 13.60 4.35 -12.30
N GLU A 150 12.38 3.95 -12.73
CA GLU A 150 11.33 4.90 -13.08
C GLU A 150 9.94 4.25 -13.09
N VAL A 151 8.91 5.10 -12.97
CA VAL A 151 7.50 4.75 -13.17
C VAL A 151 6.95 5.67 -14.26
N GLY A 152 6.31 5.10 -15.28
CA GLY A 152 5.76 5.82 -16.42
C GLY A 152 4.25 5.70 -16.52
N PHE A 153 3.60 6.83 -16.77
CA PHE A 153 2.17 6.92 -17.10
C PHE A 153 2.04 7.39 -18.55
N HIS A 154 1.46 6.55 -19.40
CA HIS A 154 1.42 6.78 -20.85
C HIS A 154 -0.03 6.93 -21.31
N LYS A 155 -0.36 8.06 -21.92
CA LYS A 155 -1.69 8.38 -22.43
C LYS A 155 -1.59 9.14 -23.75
N ASP A 156 -2.35 8.71 -24.77
CA ASP A 156 -2.49 9.40 -26.07
C ASP A 156 -1.14 9.76 -26.71
N GLY A 157 -0.16 8.84 -26.64
CA GLY A 157 1.17 9.02 -27.19
C GLY A 157 2.10 9.96 -26.37
N LYS A 158 1.64 10.43 -25.21
CA LYS A 158 2.43 11.21 -24.26
C LYS A 158 2.81 10.34 -23.05
N SER A 159 4.01 10.53 -22.56
CA SER A 159 4.53 9.83 -21.37
C SER A 159 4.90 10.82 -20.29
N THR A 160 4.43 10.58 -19.08
CA THR A 160 4.90 11.26 -17.88
C THR A 160 5.68 10.24 -17.06
N ILE A 161 6.97 10.51 -16.88
CA ILE A 161 7.92 9.57 -16.25
C ILE A 161 8.45 10.19 -14.97
N GLU A 162 8.31 9.45 -13.88
CA GLU A 162 8.88 9.79 -12.60
C GLU A 162 10.09 8.89 -12.31
N ARG A 163 11.21 9.51 -11.94
CA ARG A 163 12.46 8.79 -11.70
C ARG A 163 12.60 8.39 -10.26
N LYS A 164 13.33 7.29 -10.05
CA LYS A 164 13.68 6.78 -8.73
C LYS A 164 14.38 7.84 -7.89
N VAL A 165 13.95 7.96 -6.63
CA VAL A 165 14.58 8.79 -5.60
C VAL A 165 15.00 7.91 -4.41
N PRO A 166 15.94 8.34 -3.56
CA PRO A 166 16.34 7.59 -2.38
C PRO A 166 15.17 7.39 -1.41
N LEU A 167 14.98 6.16 -0.92
CA LEU A 167 13.97 5.86 0.09
C LEU A 167 14.48 6.29 1.48
N PRO A 168 13.78 7.17 2.21
CA PRO A 168 14.18 7.56 3.55
C PRO A 168 14.13 6.38 4.54
N ALA A 169 15.17 6.17 5.34
CA ALA A 169 15.25 5.07 6.31
C ALA A 169 14.06 5.04 7.29
N LYS A 170 13.48 6.20 7.63
CA LYS A 170 12.28 6.30 8.46
C LYS A 170 11.06 5.62 7.85
N TRP A 171 10.99 5.54 6.51
CA TRP A 171 9.88 4.90 5.81
C TRP A 171 9.98 3.38 5.87
N ILE A 172 11.20 2.84 5.80
CA ILE A 172 11.43 1.39 5.97
C ILE A 172 10.92 0.95 7.34
N LYS A 173 11.31 1.68 8.41
CA LYS A 173 10.81 1.44 9.77
C LYS A 173 9.28 1.61 9.87
N GLY A 174 8.73 2.61 9.17
CA GLY A 174 7.29 2.83 9.12
C GLY A 174 6.53 1.68 8.49
N LEU A 175 7.03 1.14 7.37
CA LEU A 175 6.42 0.00 6.69
C LEU A 175 6.33 -1.24 7.59
N THR A 176 7.41 -1.58 8.31
CA THR A 176 7.41 -2.70 9.26
C THR A 176 6.42 -2.47 10.39
N THR A 177 6.34 -1.24 10.93
CA THR A 177 5.38 -0.88 11.98
C THR A 177 3.93 -1.00 11.51
N VAL A 178 3.63 -0.60 10.26
CA VAL A 178 2.29 -0.74 9.69
C VAL A 178 1.89 -2.21 9.56
N GLN A 179 2.79 -3.07 9.08
CA GLN A 179 2.52 -4.51 8.97
C GLN A 179 2.20 -5.14 10.33
N HIS A 180 2.98 -4.77 11.34
CA HIS A 180 2.71 -5.17 12.72
C HIS A 180 1.32 -4.68 13.19
N PHE A 181 0.96 -3.42 12.97
CA PHE A 181 -0.36 -2.91 13.34
C PHE A 181 -1.50 -3.59 12.58
N PHE A 182 -1.28 -3.96 11.33
CA PHE A 182 -2.26 -4.71 10.54
C PHE A 182 -2.47 -6.12 11.10
N SER A 183 -1.41 -6.81 11.50
CA SER A 183 -1.50 -8.16 12.08
C SER A 183 -2.31 -8.18 13.40
N GLU A 184 -2.34 -7.06 14.12
CA GLU A 184 -3.10 -6.88 15.35
C GLU A 184 -4.46 -6.19 15.15
N SER A 185 -4.87 -5.95 13.91
CA SER A 185 -6.15 -5.32 13.58
C SER A 185 -7.23 -6.38 13.32
N GLU A 186 -8.43 -6.08 13.76
CA GLU A 186 -9.59 -6.95 13.63
C GLU A 186 -10.63 -6.34 12.71
N TYR A 187 -11.47 -7.20 12.11
CA TYR A 187 -12.61 -6.70 11.34
C TYR A 187 -13.60 -6.01 12.28
N GLY A 188 -13.90 -4.76 12.01
CA GLY A 188 -14.89 -3.99 12.76
C GLY A 188 -16.25 -4.00 12.10
N LEU A 189 -16.37 -3.40 10.92
CA LEU A 189 -17.63 -3.32 10.17
C LEU A 189 -17.42 -2.92 8.72
N THR A 190 -18.43 -3.18 7.89
CA THR A 190 -18.54 -2.69 6.51
C THR A 190 -19.73 -1.75 6.37
N LEU A 191 -19.53 -0.65 5.66
CA LEU A 191 -20.54 0.35 5.31
C LEU A 191 -20.70 0.41 3.80
N ASN A 192 -21.95 0.46 3.33
CA ASN A 192 -22.19 0.77 1.93
C ASN A 192 -21.89 2.26 1.64
N ARG A 193 -21.86 2.62 0.35
CA ARG A 193 -21.58 4.00 -0.10
C ARG A 193 -22.43 5.06 0.61
N ILE A 194 -23.73 4.83 0.76
CA ILE A 194 -24.64 5.82 1.37
C ILE A 194 -24.32 6.02 2.84
N GLN A 195 -24.09 4.92 3.57
CA GLN A 195 -23.69 4.96 4.98
C GLN A 195 -22.34 5.66 5.16
N ALA A 196 -21.37 5.37 4.29
CA ALA A 196 -20.06 6.02 4.30
C ALA A 196 -20.17 7.55 4.06
N ILE A 197 -20.97 7.98 3.07
CA ILE A 197 -21.22 9.39 2.82
C ILE A 197 -21.87 10.06 4.05
N GLN A 198 -22.84 9.40 4.67
CA GLN A 198 -23.49 9.94 5.88
C GLN A 198 -22.52 10.03 7.06
N LEU A 199 -21.69 9.01 7.25
CA LEU A 199 -20.66 8.98 8.30
C LEU A 199 -19.67 10.12 8.13
N PHE A 200 -19.13 10.33 6.94
CA PHE A 200 -18.13 11.35 6.67
C PHE A 200 -18.65 12.77 6.82
N LYS A 201 -19.96 13.01 6.68
CA LYS A 201 -20.60 14.29 6.99
C LYS A 201 -20.57 14.64 8.48
N THR A 202 -20.34 13.67 9.36
CA THR A 202 -20.24 13.87 10.82
C THR A 202 -18.82 14.19 11.29
N ILE A 203 -17.83 14.22 10.39
CA ILE A 203 -16.47 14.64 10.72
C ILE A 203 -16.49 16.12 11.14
N PRO A 204 -15.95 16.45 12.32
CA PRO A 204 -15.98 17.83 12.81
C PRO A 204 -15.13 18.75 11.94
N ASN A 205 -15.52 20.03 11.86
CA ASN A 205 -14.74 21.07 11.21
C ASN A 205 -13.49 21.44 12.04
N GLY A 206 -12.41 21.83 11.37
CA GLY A 206 -11.17 22.26 12.01
C GLY A 206 -10.28 21.11 12.50
N LYS A 207 -9.21 21.46 13.21
CA LYS A 207 -8.29 20.51 13.85
C LYS A 207 -8.86 20.11 15.20
N VAL A 208 -8.99 18.80 15.43
CA VAL A 208 -9.50 18.23 16.68
C VAL A 208 -8.37 17.56 17.41
N LYS A 209 -8.22 17.83 18.69
CA LYS A 209 -7.18 17.23 19.57
C LYS A 209 -7.70 16.05 20.37
N THR A 210 -9.02 15.93 20.53
CA THR A 210 -9.65 14.84 21.28
C THR A 210 -9.94 13.65 20.41
N ASP A 211 -9.95 12.46 21.00
CA ASP A 211 -10.40 11.24 20.34
C ASP A 211 -11.88 11.33 19.98
N TYR A 212 -12.24 10.71 18.88
CA TYR A 212 -13.61 10.50 18.45
C TYR A 212 -13.90 9.00 18.38
N PHE A 213 -15.16 8.67 18.51
CA PHE A 213 -15.65 7.30 18.52
C PHE A 213 -16.67 7.11 17.42
N LEU A 214 -16.55 5.99 16.71
CA LEU A 214 -17.54 5.58 15.73
C LEU A 214 -18.71 4.93 16.48
N LEU A 215 -19.86 5.57 16.43
CA LEU A 215 -21.08 5.15 17.08
C LEU A 215 -22.10 4.64 16.07
N LYS A 216 -22.78 3.55 16.43
CA LYS A 216 -23.94 3.04 15.71
C LYS A 216 -25.23 3.42 16.45
N ARG A 217 -26.18 4.03 15.74
CA ARG A 217 -27.53 4.36 16.25
C ARG A 217 -28.57 3.86 15.23
N GLY A 218 -29.15 2.69 15.51
CA GLY A 218 -29.99 2.00 14.53
C GLY A 218 -29.18 1.67 13.28
N ASN A 219 -29.62 2.11 12.12
CA ASN A 219 -28.93 1.92 10.83
C ASN A 219 -27.97 3.07 10.45
N ARG A 220 -27.76 4.03 11.34
CA ARG A 220 -26.88 5.17 11.07
C ARG A 220 -25.60 5.08 11.88
N TYR A 221 -24.54 5.56 11.27
CA TYR A 221 -23.22 5.68 11.88
C TYR A 221 -22.82 7.16 11.96
N SER A 222 -22.13 7.51 13.03
CA SER A 222 -21.65 8.87 13.25
C SER A 222 -20.37 8.89 14.07
N PHE A 223 -19.53 9.88 13.87
CA PHE A 223 -18.41 10.18 14.74
C PHE A 223 -18.86 11.09 15.89
N SER A 224 -18.44 10.78 17.10
CA SER A 224 -18.81 11.51 18.32
C SER A 224 -17.61 11.57 19.28
N PRO A 225 -17.44 12.69 20.04
CA PRO A 225 -16.45 12.75 21.10
C PRO A 225 -16.86 11.92 22.33
N LEU A 226 -18.10 11.46 22.40
CA LEU A 226 -18.61 10.67 23.53
C LEU A 226 -18.22 9.22 23.36
N LYS A 227 -17.49 8.67 24.35
CA LYS A 227 -17.13 7.25 24.38
C LYS A 227 -18.38 6.41 24.65
N SER A 228 -18.55 5.33 23.89
CA SER A 228 -19.56 4.29 24.15
C SER A 228 -18.85 2.95 24.34
N LYS A 229 -19.53 1.99 24.96
CA LYS A 229 -19.03 0.62 25.05
C LYS A 229 -18.83 0.06 23.64
N ASP A 230 -17.72 -0.61 23.42
CA ASP A 230 -17.34 -1.26 22.15
C ASP A 230 -17.23 -0.30 20.92
N ALA A 231 -17.12 1.01 21.16
CA ALA A 231 -16.97 1.98 20.09
C ALA A 231 -15.53 2.04 19.59
N ILE A 232 -15.36 2.07 18.26
CA ILE A 232 -14.05 2.20 17.60
C ILE A 232 -13.52 3.61 17.86
N CYS A 233 -12.35 3.68 18.51
CA CYS A 233 -11.67 4.94 18.83
C CYS A 233 -10.83 5.43 17.66
N ILE A 234 -10.96 6.71 17.28
CA ILE A 234 -10.23 7.33 16.18
C ILE A 234 -9.51 8.57 16.68
N GLY A 235 -8.20 8.49 16.74
CA GLY A 235 -7.36 9.65 17.02
C GLY A 235 -7.22 10.54 15.77
N GLY A 236 -7.28 11.88 15.95
CA GLY A 236 -7.08 12.82 14.85
C GLY A 236 -8.09 12.69 13.72
N ILE A 237 -9.35 12.55 14.06
CA ILE A 237 -10.51 12.38 13.16
C ILE A 237 -10.50 13.31 11.94
N HIS A 238 -10.00 14.55 12.10
CA HIS A 238 -9.95 15.55 11.03
C HIS A 238 -9.08 15.12 9.84
N ARG A 239 -8.17 14.13 10.01
CA ARG A 239 -7.34 13.57 8.94
C ARG A 239 -8.17 12.79 7.92
N LEU A 240 -9.30 12.20 8.32
CA LEU A 240 -10.22 11.51 7.42
C LEU A 240 -10.80 12.43 6.32
N ARG A 241 -10.78 13.76 6.51
CA ARG A 241 -11.24 14.70 5.48
C ARG A 241 -10.43 14.64 4.18
N LEU A 242 -9.20 14.12 4.22
CA LEU A 242 -8.42 13.86 3.01
C LEU A 242 -9.11 12.89 2.05
N LEU A 243 -10.02 12.06 2.56
CA LEU A 243 -10.76 11.06 1.80
C LEU A 243 -12.11 11.57 1.26
N ASN A 244 -12.56 12.77 1.63
CA ASN A 244 -13.92 13.24 1.34
C ASN A 244 -14.32 13.15 -0.14
N HIS A 245 -13.38 13.36 -1.06
CA HIS A 245 -13.65 13.32 -2.49
C HIS A 245 -13.61 11.89 -3.08
N LEU A 246 -13.04 10.92 -2.36
CA LEU A 246 -13.08 9.51 -2.73
C LEU A 246 -14.38 8.83 -2.29
N ILE A 247 -14.93 9.22 -1.13
CA ILE A 247 -16.10 8.56 -0.52
C ILE A 247 -17.32 8.46 -1.46
N PRO A 248 -17.66 9.47 -2.31
CA PRO A 248 -18.76 9.32 -3.26
C PRO A 248 -18.52 8.30 -4.38
N LEU A 249 -17.27 7.88 -4.60
CA LEU A 249 -16.87 7.00 -5.69
C LEU A 249 -16.79 5.52 -5.27
N ILE A 250 -16.69 5.22 -3.97
CA ILE A 250 -16.53 3.86 -3.47
C ILE A 250 -17.80 3.01 -3.61
N ASN A 251 -17.65 1.71 -3.61
CA ASN A 251 -18.75 0.75 -3.46
C ASN A 251 -19.06 0.48 -1.99
N GLU A 252 -18.02 0.26 -1.21
CA GLU A 252 -18.11 0.02 0.22
C GLU A 252 -16.90 0.57 0.98
N LEU A 253 -17.06 0.73 2.28
CA LEU A 253 -16.02 1.14 3.22
C LEU A 253 -15.90 0.08 4.32
N LYS A 254 -14.73 -0.54 4.44
CA LYS A 254 -14.42 -1.50 5.51
C LYS A 254 -13.56 -0.82 6.56
N ILE A 255 -13.80 -1.12 7.83
CA ILE A 255 -13.12 -0.50 8.97
C ILE A 255 -12.52 -1.59 9.86
N TYR A 256 -11.21 -1.46 10.13
CA TYR A 256 -10.42 -2.39 10.91
C TYR A 256 -9.76 -1.65 12.08
N PRO A 257 -10.31 -1.70 13.30
CA PRO A 257 -9.64 -1.19 14.49
C PRO A 257 -8.51 -2.11 14.93
N HIS A 258 -7.44 -1.54 15.43
CA HIS A 258 -6.41 -2.26 16.16
C HIS A 258 -6.96 -2.74 17.51
N LYS A 259 -6.63 -3.96 17.93
CA LYS A 259 -7.11 -4.57 19.19
C LYS A 259 -6.88 -3.68 20.42
N ASP A 260 -5.75 -2.98 20.50
CA ASP A 260 -5.39 -2.06 21.59
C ASP A 260 -5.71 -0.58 21.29
N LEU A 261 -6.57 -0.32 20.31
CA LEU A 261 -6.97 1.03 19.91
C LEU A 261 -5.81 1.96 19.51
N LYS A 262 -4.67 1.41 19.07
CA LYS A 262 -3.50 2.18 18.66
C LYS A 262 -3.66 2.83 17.29
N SER A 263 -4.48 2.22 16.43
CA SER A 263 -4.78 2.71 15.07
C SER A 263 -6.15 2.25 14.59
N VAL A 264 -6.61 2.84 13.49
CA VAL A 264 -7.77 2.37 12.74
C VAL A 264 -7.45 2.44 11.26
N SER A 265 -7.76 1.37 10.54
CA SER A 265 -7.61 1.29 9.10
C SER A 265 -8.98 1.33 8.41
N PHE A 266 -9.05 2.09 7.33
CA PHE A 266 -10.22 2.24 6.47
C PHE A 266 -9.84 1.75 5.08
N ILE A 267 -10.57 0.76 4.56
CA ILE A 267 -10.39 0.30 3.17
C ILE A 267 -11.58 0.82 2.37
N LEU A 268 -11.28 1.69 1.42
CA LEU A 268 -12.20 2.21 0.43
C LEU A 268 -12.17 1.27 -0.77
N CYS A 269 -13.22 0.48 -0.98
CA CYS A 269 -13.30 -0.49 -2.07
C CYS A 269 -13.97 0.14 -3.29
N PHE A 270 -13.28 0.09 -4.43
CA PHE A 270 -13.77 0.45 -5.75
C PHE A 270 -13.89 -0.83 -6.60
N ASP A 271 -14.28 -0.73 -7.87
CA ASP A 271 -14.42 -1.90 -8.74
C ASP A 271 -13.08 -2.58 -9.04
N HIS A 272 -12.00 -1.80 -9.20
CA HIS A 272 -10.70 -2.27 -9.68
C HIS A 272 -9.52 -1.82 -8.81
N VAL A 273 -9.79 -1.11 -7.74
CA VAL A 273 -8.79 -0.52 -6.85
C VAL A 273 -9.27 -0.59 -5.42
N ASN A 274 -8.38 -0.85 -4.48
CA ASN A 274 -8.61 -0.62 -3.07
C ASN A 274 -7.71 0.51 -2.56
N PHE A 275 -8.27 1.40 -1.75
CA PHE A 275 -7.52 2.45 -1.08
C PHE A 275 -7.55 2.23 0.42
N THR A 276 -6.42 1.85 0.99
CA THR A 276 -6.26 1.70 2.44
C THR A 276 -5.76 3.00 3.05
N PHE A 277 -6.41 3.46 4.11
CA PHE A 277 -6.04 4.64 4.88
C PHE A 277 -5.98 4.28 6.35
N SER A 278 -4.81 4.29 6.93
CA SER A 278 -4.60 3.95 8.33
C SER A 278 -4.19 5.19 9.11
N VAL A 279 -4.87 5.42 10.21
CA VAL A 279 -4.61 6.56 11.08
C VAL A 279 -4.17 6.06 12.45
N SER A 280 -3.00 6.49 12.88
CA SER A 280 -2.52 6.24 14.24
C SER A 280 -3.23 7.15 15.23
N ARG A 281 -3.54 6.63 16.40
CA ARG A 281 -4.05 7.43 17.52
C ARG A 281 -3.00 8.41 18.04
N ASP A 282 -1.74 7.99 18.05
CA ASP A 282 -0.62 8.84 18.42
C ASP A 282 -0.14 9.67 17.21
N PHE A 283 -0.35 10.98 17.26
CA PHE A 283 0.05 11.86 16.14
C PHE A 283 1.54 12.15 16.11
N TRP A 284 2.25 11.98 17.20
CA TRP A 284 3.64 12.40 17.33
C TRP A 284 4.61 11.31 16.92
N ARG A 285 4.24 10.06 17.14
CA ARG A 285 5.05 8.89 16.84
C ARG A 285 4.45 8.01 15.77
N GLY A 286 3.14 7.85 15.78
CA GLY A 286 2.38 7.17 14.74
C GLY A 286 3.03 5.88 14.27
N PHE A 287 3.25 5.82 12.97
CA PHE A 287 3.92 4.69 12.30
C PHE A 287 5.43 4.90 12.14
N SER A 288 6.08 5.69 12.97
CA SER A 288 7.53 6.00 12.84
C SER A 288 8.46 4.83 13.16
N GLY A 289 7.94 3.75 13.75
CA GLY A 289 8.73 2.59 14.14
C GLY A 289 9.54 2.78 15.42
N GLU A 290 9.29 3.87 16.17
CA GLU A 290 9.92 4.08 17.47
C GLU A 290 9.04 3.51 18.59
N GLY A 291 9.40 2.38 19.15
CA GLY A 291 8.84 1.81 20.38
C GLY A 291 8.14 0.46 20.22
N ALA A 292 7.05 0.33 19.49
CA ALA A 292 6.24 -0.89 19.48
C ALA A 292 6.94 -2.10 18.82
N ALA A 293 7.66 -1.88 17.73
CA ALA A 293 8.39 -2.95 17.04
C ALA A 293 9.63 -3.43 17.80
N LEU A 294 10.18 -2.61 18.71
CA LEU A 294 11.38 -2.98 19.49
C LEU A 294 11.05 -3.91 20.66
N GLU A 295 9.87 -3.80 21.27
CA GLU A 295 9.48 -4.66 22.39
C GLU A 295 9.31 -6.12 21.94
N GLU A 296 8.80 -6.35 20.72
CA GLU A 296 8.59 -7.70 20.19
C GLU A 296 9.85 -8.33 19.59
N LEU A 297 10.86 -7.53 19.24
CA LEU A 297 12.15 -8.04 18.80
C LEU A 297 12.98 -8.64 19.95
N ILE A 298 12.64 -8.35 21.22
CA ILE A 298 13.38 -8.75 22.40
C ILE A 298 13.15 -10.23 22.78
N GLU A 299 11.99 -10.80 22.43
CA GLU A 299 11.75 -12.23 22.69
C GLU A 299 12.48 -13.11 21.67
N ASP A 300 13.34 -14.02 22.15
CA ASP A 300 13.96 -15.03 21.30
C ASP A 300 12.91 -16.04 20.81
N LEU A 301 12.91 -16.28 19.51
CA LEU A 301 12.08 -17.32 18.89
C LEU A 301 12.85 -18.65 18.88
N PRO A 302 12.21 -19.79 19.20
CA PRO A 302 12.82 -21.08 19.04
C PRO A 302 13.27 -21.32 17.59
N ASP A 303 14.48 -21.84 17.39
CA ASP A 303 15.05 -22.15 16.07
C ASP A 303 14.12 -23.06 15.24
N SER A 304 13.40 -23.99 15.90
CA SER A 304 12.43 -24.86 15.24
C SER A 304 11.27 -24.12 14.58
N LEU A 305 10.83 -22.96 15.15
CA LEU A 305 9.78 -22.13 14.54
C LEU A 305 10.32 -21.35 13.34
N ILE A 306 11.56 -20.87 13.41
CA ILE A 306 12.22 -20.18 12.31
C ILE A 306 12.40 -21.16 11.14
N GLN A 307 12.82 -22.38 11.42
CA GLN A 307 13.03 -23.40 10.42
C GLN A 307 11.73 -23.87 9.75
N ALA A 308 10.64 -24.00 10.51
CA ALA A 308 9.30 -24.28 9.96
C ALA A 308 8.83 -23.15 9.02
N PHE A 309 9.07 -21.90 9.40
CA PHE A 309 8.78 -20.74 8.56
C PHE A 309 9.62 -20.76 7.26
N ASP A 310 10.92 -20.98 7.34
CA ASP A 310 11.79 -21.03 6.17
C ASP A 310 11.35 -22.13 5.21
N ASN A 311 11.06 -23.33 5.70
CA ASN A 311 10.56 -24.44 4.87
C ASN A 311 9.25 -24.10 4.15
N TYR A 312 8.32 -23.47 4.85
CA TYR A 312 7.05 -23.08 4.28
C TYR A 312 7.19 -21.93 3.26
N SER A 313 8.05 -20.96 3.53
CA SER A 313 8.27 -19.81 2.67
C SER A 313 8.86 -20.18 1.31
N TYR A 314 9.65 -21.24 1.24
CA TYR A 314 10.19 -21.77 -0.04
C TYR A 314 9.11 -22.38 -0.94
N ALA A 315 8.03 -22.90 -0.35
CA ALA A 315 6.97 -23.59 -1.10
C ALA A 315 5.78 -22.68 -1.44
N ASN A 316 5.59 -21.57 -0.70
CA ASN A 316 4.39 -20.75 -0.78
C ASN A 316 4.71 -19.25 -0.81
N GLN A 317 4.06 -18.50 -1.69
CA GLN A 317 4.14 -17.03 -1.74
C GLN A 317 3.25 -16.35 -0.70
N GLU A 318 2.24 -17.04 -0.23
CA GLU A 318 1.28 -16.57 0.76
C GLU A 318 1.35 -17.43 2.01
N PHE A 319 1.21 -16.82 3.15
CA PHE A 319 1.40 -17.48 4.44
C PHE A 319 0.10 -17.45 5.24
N ASN A 320 -0.46 -18.61 5.53
CA ASN A 320 -1.64 -18.75 6.38
C ASN A 320 -1.25 -19.36 7.74
N PRO A 321 -1.31 -18.59 8.84
CA PRO A 321 -0.92 -19.09 10.16
C PRO A 321 -1.66 -20.36 10.58
N ALA A 322 -2.94 -20.46 10.25
CA ALA A 322 -3.74 -21.63 10.62
C ALA A 322 -3.34 -22.90 9.86
N LEU A 323 -2.98 -22.78 8.58
CA LEU A 323 -2.50 -23.91 7.80
C LEU A 323 -1.14 -24.40 8.33
N ILE A 324 -0.21 -23.48 8.61
CA ILE A 324 1.09 -23.85 9.17
C ILE A 324 0.96 -24.51 10.54
N ALA A 325 0.11 -23.95 11.41
CA ALA A 325 -0.17 -24.54 12.70
C ALA A 325 -0.64 -26.00 12.57
N LEU A 326 -1.47 -26.27 11.55
CA LEU A 326 -2.01 -27.61 11.29
C LEU A 326 -0.94 -28.54 10.66
N GLU A 327 -0.22 -28.09 9.66
CA GLU A 327 0.78 -28.88 8.90
C GLU A 327 1.99 -29.24 9.78
N GLU A 328 2.48 -28.29 10.56
CA GLU A 328 3.64 -28.46 11.43
C GLU A 328 3.28 -28.96 12.84
N ASN A 329 2.00 -29.15 13.13
CA ASN A 329 1.47 -29.55 14.46
C ASN A 329 1.98 -28.62 15.57
N ILE A 330 1.98 -27.32 15.32
CA ILE A 330 2.39 -26.27 16.26
C ILE A 330 1.15 -25.50 16.72
N ASP A 331 1.14 -25.07 17.96
CA ASP A 331 0.04 -24.26 18.49
C ASP A 331 -0.12 -22.95 17.68
N LEU A 332 -1.35 -22.66 17.25
CA LEU A 332 -1.66 -21.48 16.44
C LEU A 332 -1.18 -20.18 17.10
N SER A 333 -1.28 -20.07 18.43
CA SER A 333 -0.84 -18.88 19.16
C SER A 333 0.66 -18.63 19.04
N LYS A 334 1.47 -19.68 18.88
CA LYS A 334 2.91 -19.58 18.65
C LYS A 334 3.20 -19.12 17.22
N ILE A 335 2.44 -19.61 16.25
CA ILE A 335 2.58 -19.17 14.84
C ILE A 335 2.13 -17.72 14.69
N GLU A 336 1.06 -17.29 15.36
CA GLU A 336 0.63 -15.89 15.35
C GLU A 336 1.69 -14.95 15.95
N LYS A 337 2.30 -15.32 17.08
CA LYS A 337 3.43 -14.57 17.66
C LYS A 337 4.62 -14.51 16.72
N LEU A 338 4.98 -15.64 16.10
CA LEU A 338 6.04 -15.68 15.09
C LEU A 338 5.72 -14.73 13.93
N SER A 339 4.52 -14.77 13.40
CA SER A 339 4.07 -13.93 12.29
C SER A 339 4.19 -12.45 12.62
N THR A 340 3.76 -12.06 13.82
CA THR A 340 3.86 -10.68 14.32
C THR A 340 5.32 -10.23 14.42
N LYS A 341 6.20 -11.09 14.93
CA LYS A 341 7.63 -10.79 15.02
C LYS A 341 8.29 -10.68 13.64
N LEU A 342 8.00 -11.60 12.73
CA LEU A 342 8.51 -11.55 11.35
C LEU A 342 7.99 -10.33 10.58
N SER A 343 6.74 -9.91 10.87
CA SER A 343 6.19 -8.66 10.32
C SER A 343 6.92 -7.43 10.86
N ALA A 344 7.23 -7.41 12.18
CA ALA A 344 8.04 -6.35 12.79
C ALA A 344 9.48 -6.32 12.25
N MET A 345 10.01 -7.46 11.82
CA MET A 345 11.32 -7.57 11.14
C MET A 345 11.26 -7.21 9.65
N GLY A 346 10.07 -6.98 9.09
CA GLY A 346 9.89 -6.69 7.67
C GLY A 346 10.01 -7.90 6.76
N LEU A 347 9.94 -9.10 7.29
CA LEU A 347 10.00 -10.37 6.53
C LEU A 347 8.63 -10.83 6.05
N LEU A 348 7.56 -10.42 6.70
CA LEU A 348 6.18 -10.71 6.33
C LEU A 348 5.39 -9.43 6.07
N GLY A 349 4.49 -9.47 5.09
CA GLY A 349 3.44 -8.49 4.86
C GLY A 349 2.09 -9.06 5.29
N PHE A 350 1.18 -8.22 5.74
CA PHE A 350 -0.14 -8.61 6.21
C PHE A 350 -1.24 -7.93 5.39
N ASP A 351 -2.22 -8.72 4.96
CA ASP A 351 -3.43 -8.22 4.31
C ASP A 351 -4.61 -8.21 5.28
N LEU A 352 -5.25 -7.05 5.46
CA LEU A 352 -6.35 -6.86 6.39
C LEU A 352 -7.61 -7.66 6.03
N GLU A 353 -7.86 -7.85 4.74
CA GLU A 353 -9.09 -8.50 4.26
C GLU A 353 -8.95 -10.02 4.23
N LYS A 354 -7.85 -10.50 3.65
CA LYS A 354 -7.60 -11.93 3.44
C LYS A 354 -7.07 -12.61 4.70
N LYS A 355 -6.56 -11.85 5.67
CA LYS A 355 -5.82 -12.38 6.84
C LYS A 355 -4.61 -13.24 6.46
N TRP A 356 -4.11 -13.02 5.24
CA TRP A 356 -2.96 -13.72 4.71
C TRP A 356 -1.71 -12.92 4.99
N ILE A 357 -0.60 -13.62 5.21
CA ILE A 357 0.69 -13.01 5.45
C ILE A 357 1.57 -13.28 4.25
N PHE A 358 2.06 -12.21 3.62
CA PHE A 358 2.92 -12.31 2.46
C PHE A 358 4.38 -12.22 2.88
N LEU A 359 5.24 -12.88 2.15
CA LEU A 359 6.65 -12.57 2.20
C LEU A 359 6.85 -11.15 1.69
N SER A 360 7.35 -10.29 2.54
CA SER A 360 7.65 -8.92 2.17
C SER A 360 8.74 -8.93 1.10
N SER A 361 8.39 -8.47 -0.12
CA SER A 361 9.40 -8.06 -1.10
C SER A 361 9.99 -6.70 -0.74
N THR A 362 10.13 -6.40 0.56
CA THR A 362 10.72 -5.16 1.01
C THR A 362 12.18 -5.09 0.54
N PRO A 363 12.62 -3.99 -0.04
CA PRO A 363 14.01 -3.80 -0.41
C PRO A 363 14.85 -3.57 0.85
N LEU A 364 15.07 -4.63 1.63
CA LEU A 364 16.09 -4.64 2.68
C LEU A 364 17.48 -4.94 2.12
N GLN A 365 17.58 -5.07 0.79
CA GLN A 365 18.88 -5.13 0.11
C GLN A 365 19.22 -3.72 -0.37
N THR A 366 20.06 -3.08 0.43
CA THR A 366 20.84 -1.87 0.12
C THR A 366 21.76 -2.07 -1.09
#